data_26c67878bd6083b6a84b3678c6020f9f
#
_entry.id   26c67878bd6083b6a84b3678c6020f9f
#
_cell.length_a   1.000
_cell.length_b   1.000
_cell.length_c   1.000
_cell.angle_alpha   90.00
_cell.angle_beta   90.00
_cell.angle_gamma   90.00
#
_symmetry.space_group_name_H-M   'P 1'
#
loop_
_entity.id
_entity.type
_entity.pdbx_description
1 polymer ?
#
loop_
_entity_poly.entity_id
_entity_poly.type
_entity_poly.pdbx_seq_one_letter_code
_entity_poly.pdbx_strand_id
1 'polypeptide(L)'
;MIMSDTTNKWLVIVNPNASIQKCERDWPEIEQLLINEGIDFDAILTTHPRHAIDLVKDNITEKGYKKIISVGGDGTNNEVINGIFRQQRYPTQDILMGVIPVGTGNDWRRTFNIPLDYQENVKIIKNGKSFLHDIGKVTYYNDGDPQERFFLNAAGTGLDEMVCGRTNKMKAKGKGGPIRYMLSTANCLLNYKCVHIQLEVDDRLVFDDEILSLSVGNGKYNGGGMMMMRDAVPDDGFFDITVIRKVGFLKFVANINNLYNGSFIEKIEEVSTYRGKKIRIISIPAHKLLLETEGETLTNSPFDFEMMPKAIQMLIPK
;
A
#
# COMPACT_ATOMS: atom_id res chain seq x y z
N MET A 1 24.89 27.05 15.48
CA MET A 1 24.74 25.59 15.37
C MET A 1 24.83 25.27 13.88
N ILE A 2 25.93 24.67 13.42
CA ILE A 2 26.11 24.33 12.01
C ILE A 2 25.12 23.17 11.74
N MET A 3 24.04 23.43 10.99
CA MET A 3 23.17 22.34 10.50
C MET A 3 24.04 21.44 9.63
N SER A 4 24.21 20.19 10.02
CA SER A 4 24.86 19.18 9.17
C SER A 4 24.06 19.12 7.87
N ASP A 5 24.76 19.19 6.74
CA ASP A 5 24.14 19.04 5.42
C ASP A 5 23.67 17.60 5.26
N THR A 6 22.37 17.36 5.50
CA THR A 6 21.72 16.05 5.41
C THR A 6 21.15 15.79 4.01
N THR A 7 21.32 16.72 3.05
CA THR A 7 20.72 16.59 1.71
C THR A 7 21.19 15.36 0.94
N ASN A 8 22.40 14.88 1.20
CA ASN A 8 22.96 13.67 0.58
C ASN A 8 22.87 12.41 1.46
N LYS A 9 22.56 12.58 2.74
CA LYS A 9 22.47 11.50 3.70
C LYS A 9 21.10 10.84 3.66
N TRP A 10 21.04 9.53 3.86
CA TRP A 10 19.78 8.80 3.93
C TRP A 10 19.19 8.81 5.32
N LEU A 11 17.88 9.00 5.42
CA LEU A 11 17.10 8.69 6.62
C LEU A 11 16.54 7.28 6.47
N VAL A 12 16.93 6.34 7.33
CA VAL A 12 16.43 4.96 7.33
C VAL A 12 15.38 4.81 8.41
N ILE A 13 14.16 4.51 8.01
CA ILE A 13 13.04 4.23 8.92
C ILE A 13 12.86 2.72 9.01
N VAL A 14 13.09 2.18 10.20
CA VAL A 14 13.03 0.74 10.46
C VAL A 14 11.80 0.41 11.29
N ASN A 15 10.96 -0.50 10.83
CA ASN A 15 9.84 -1.01 11.62
C ASN A 15 10.20 -2.38 12.23
N PRO A 16 10.65 -2.43 13.49
CA PRO A 16 11.09 -3.68 14.12
C PRO A 16 9.98 -4.73 14.19
N ASN A 17 8.72 -4.30 14.28
CA ASN A 17 7.56 -5.19 14.38
C ASN A 17 7.12 -5.79 13.02
N ALA A 18 7.69 -5.37 11.89
CA ALA A 18 7.32 -5.89 10.59
C ALA A 18 7.55 -7.41 10.52
N SER A 19 6.56 -8.11 9.92
CA SER A 19 6.58 -9.59 9.74
C SER A 19 6.78 -10.36 11.06
N ILE A 20 6.08 -9.96 12.12
CA ILE A 20 6.15 -10.60 13.45
C ILE A 20 7.61 -10.57 13.96
N GLN A 21 8.16 -9.37 14.14
CA GLN A 21 9.52 -9.10 14.62
C GLN A 21 10.67 -9.67 13.74
N LYS A 22 10.36 -10.09 12.51
CA LYS A 22 11.41 -10.48 11.56
C LYS A 22 12.37 -9.34 11.28
N CYS A 23 11.83 -8.10 11.14
CA CYS A 23 12.64 -6.93 10.84
C CYS A 23 13.61 -6.58 11.98
N GLU A 24 13.20 -6.72 13.24
CA GLU A 24 14.10 -6.51 14.39
C GLU A 24 15.30 -7.47 14.37
N ARG A 25 15.02 -8.74 14.07
CA ARG A 25 16.07 -9.78 14.00
C ARG A 25 17.01 -9.55 12.81
N ASP A 26 16.47 -9.15 11.65
CA ASP A 26 17.23 -9.05 10.40
C ASP A 26 17.88 -7.66 10.23
N TRP A 27 17.49 -6.67 11.02
CA TRP A 27 18.05 -5.31 10.94
C TRP A 27 19.58 -5.24 11.05
N PRO A 28 20.25 -5.93 11.97
CA PRO A 28 21.72 -5.87 12.06
C PRO A 28 22.43 -6.32 10.78
N GLU A 29 21.87 -7.29 10.04
CA GLU A 29 22.38 -7.72 8.74
C GLU A 29 22.17 -6.61 7.69
N ILE A 30 20.97 -6.04 7.61
CA ILE A 30 20.64 -4.95 6.68
C ILE A 30 21.54 -3.75 6.93
N GLU A 31 21.70 -3.35 8.18
CA GLU A 31 22.55 -2.24 8.59
C GLU A 31 24.01 -2.45 8.15
N GLN A 32 24.56 -3.65 8.38
CA GLN A 32 25.92 -3.98 7.97
C GLN A 32 26.07 -3.95 6.44
N LEU A 33 25.06 -4.39 5.68
CA LEU A 33 25.08 -4.33 4.21
C LEU A 33 25.07 -2.86 3.72
N LEU A 34 24.27 -1.98 4.34
CA LEU A 34 24.28 -0.54 4.02
C LEU A 34 25.66 0.09 4.27
N ILE A 35 26.29 -0.24 5.40
CA ILE A 35 27.62 0.24 5.77
C ILE A 35 28.67 -0.27 4.76
N ASN A 36 28.66 -1.56 4.43
CA ASN A 36 29.60 -2.18 3.50
C ASN A 36 29.52 -1.59 2.09
N GLU A 37 28.32 -1.18 1.66
CA GLU A 37 28.12 -0.49 0.38
C GLU A 37 28.47 1.00 0.44
N GLY A 38 28.88 1.52 1.59
CA GLY A 38 29.28 2.92 1.77
C GLY A 38 28.11 3.89 1.68
N ILE A 39 26.91 3.48 2.07
CA ILE A 39 25.74 4.35 2.16
C ILE A 39 25.83 5.13 3.46
N ASP A 40 25.84 6.46 3.37
CA ASP A 40 25.80 7.34 4.56
C ASP A 40 24.34 7.52 5.00
N PHE A 41 24.02 7.14 6.23
CA PHE A 41 22.64 7.17 6.74
C PHE A 41 22.54 7.40 8.25
N ASP A 42 21.38 7.86 8.67
CA ASP A 42 20.90 7.83 10.05
C ASP A 42 19.69 6.89 10.14
N ALA A 43 19.72 5.92 11.06
CA ALA A 43 18.63 4.98 11.24
C ALA A 43 17.79 5.33 12.46
N ILE A 44 16.46 5.25 12.32
CA ILE A 44 15.50 5.45 13.41
C ILE A 44 14.50 4.30 13.40
N LEU A 45 14.37 3.64 14.56
CA LEU A 45 13.41 2.55 14.75
C LEU A 45 12.05 3.11 15.19
N THR A 46 10.97 2.61 14.58
CA THR A 46 9.62 2.95 15.05
C THR A 46 9.29 2.23 16.35
N THR A 47 8.53 2.88 17.23
CA THR A 47 8.18 2.35 18.56
C THR A 47 6.70 1.99 18.71
N HIS A 48 5.85 2.50 17.81
CA HIS A 48 4.40 2.26 17.82
C HIS A 48 3.82 2.42 16.40
N PRO A 49 2.60 1.93 16.14
CA PRO A 49 1.91 2.16 14.86
C PRO A 49 1.81 3.66 14.52
N ARG A 50 1.98 3.99 13.26
CA ARG A 50 1.95 5.35 12.68
C ARG A 50 3.14 6.25 13.08
N HIS A 51 4.11 5.76 13.85
CA HIS A 51 5.28 6.54 14.27
C HIS A 51 6.15 6.97 13.08
N ALA A 52 6.23 6.16 12.03
CA ALA A 52 7.02 6.50 10.84
C ALA A 52 6.50 7.78 10.16
N ILE A 53 5.20 8.08 10.25
CA ILE A 53 4.61 9.31 9.69
C ILE A 53 5.26 10.55 10.32
N ASP A 54 5.28 10.62 11.65
CA ASP A 54 5.83 11.76 12.37
C ASP A 54 7.35 11.82 12.23
N LEU A 55 8.05 10.68 12.35
CA LEU A 55 9.50 10.60 12.15
C LEU A 55 9.94 11.16 10.80
N VAL A 56 9.27 10.75 9.73
CA VAL A 56 9.61 11.21 8.37
C VAL A 56 9.31 12.69 8.20
N LYS A 57 8.08 13.11 8.55
CA LYS A 57 7.65 14.51 8.46
C LYS A 57 8.61 15.44 9.22
N ASP A 58 8.92 15.11 10.47
CA ASP A 58 9.73 15.98 11.34
C ASP A 58 11.20 16.02 10.90
N ASN A 59 11.80 14.88 10.54
CA ASN A 59 13.18 14.84 10.05
C ASN A 59 13.35 15.54 8.69
N ILE A 60 12.38 15.46 7.78
CA ILE A 60 12.41 16.26 6.55
C ILE A 60 12.29 17.74 6.91
N THR A 61 11.32 18.12 7.73
CA THR A 61 11.02 19.53 8.06
C THR A 61 12.17 20.18 8.82
N GLU A 62 12.70 19.52 9.84
CA GLU A 62 13.71 20.10 10.74
C GLU A 62 15.13 19.93 10.22
N LYS A 63 15.49 18.73 9.74
CA LYS A 63 16.86 18.38 9.36
C LYS A 63 17.11 18.41 7.84
N GLY A 64 16.07 18.42 7.01
CA GLY A 64 16.21 18.58 5.57
C GLY A 64 16.58 17.31 4.79
N TYR A 65 16.27 16.12 5.29
CA TYR A 65 16.47 14.88 4.53
C TYR A 65 15.64 14.88 3.25
N LYS A 66 16.27 14.49 2.14
CA LYS A 66 15.63 14.29 0.83
C LYS A 66 15.70 12.84 0.36
N LYS A 67 16.42 11.98 1.06
CA LYS A 67 16.60 10.56 0.72
C LYS A 67 16.12 9.71 1.89
N ILE A 68 15.16 8.83 1.65
CA ILE A 68 14.51 8.04 2.70
C ILE A 68 14.53 6.56 2.31
N ILE A 69 14.95 5.70 3.21
CA ILE A 69 14.84 4.24 3.07
C ILE A 69 13.78 3.74 4.06
N SER A 70 12.78 3.05 3.54
CA SER A 70 11.80 2.31 4.34
C SER A 70 12.26 0.86 4.50
N VAL A 71 12.43 0.40 5.74
CA VAL A 71 12.74 -1.00 6.07
C VAL A 71 11.55 -1.61 6.78
N GLY A 72 10.77 -2.41 6.04
CA GLY A 72 9.53 -2.98 6.56
C GLY A 72 8.64 -3.60 5.48
N GLY A 73 7.34 -3.64 5.70
CA GLY A 73 6.33 -4.09 4.73
C GLY A 73 5.54 -2.93 4.12
N ASP A 74 4.47 -3.27 3.38
CA ASP A 74 3.61 -2.30 2.69
C ASP A 74 3.07 -1.22 3.66
N GLY A 75 2.63 -1.60 4.86
CA GLY A 75 2.18 -0.63 5.87
C GLY A 75 3.28 0.35 6.31
N THR A 76 4.55 -0.09 6.41
CA THR A 76 5.65 0.82 6.73
C THR A 76 5.91 1.78 5.57
N ASN A 77 5.87 1.28 4.33
CA ASN A 77 5.98 2.12 3.13
C ASN A 77 4.86 3.17 3.10
N ASN A 78 3.63 2.77 3.43
CA ASN A 78 2.48 3.67 3.51
C ASN A 78 2.68 4.77 4.56
N GLU A 79 3.14 4.42 5.77
CA GLU A 79 3.44 5.41 6.80
C GLU A 79 4.53 6.41 6.35
N VAL A 80 5.61 5.93 5.71
CA VAL A 80 6.68 6.77 5.17
C VAL A 80 6.14 7.74 4.11
N ILE A 81 5.34 7.25 3.15
CA ILE A 81 4.67 8.10 2.14
C ILE A 81 3.81 9.17 2.82
N ASN A 82 2.99 8.80 3.81
CA ASN A 82 2.16 9.76 4.53
C ASN A 82 2.99 10.81 5.27
N GLY A 83 4.16 10.46 5.80
CA GLY A 83 5.10 11.42 6.38
C GLY A 83 5.67 12.39 5.34
N ILE A 84 6.06 11.88 4.16
CA ILE A 84 6.55 12.68 3.03
C ILE A 84 5.47 13.65 2.54
N PHE A 85 4.23 13.24 2.44
CA PHE A 85 3.15 14.09 1.94
C PHE A 85 2.61 15.08 2.99
N ARG A 86 2.94 14.90 4.27
CA ARG A 86 2.55 15.82 5.35
C ARG A 86 3.61 16.89 5.67
N GLN A 87 4.83 16.76 5.18
CA GLN A 87 5.85 17.80 5.31
C GLN A 87 5.59 18.95 4.31
N GLN A 88 6.08 20.15 4.62
CA GLN A 88 5.86 21.35 3.81
C GLN A 88 7.16 22.02 3.36
N ARG A 89 8.31 21.38 3.60
CA ARG A 89 9.62 21.96 3.31
C ARG A 89 10.03 21.85 1.85
N TYR A 90 9.74 20.70 1.23
CA TYR A 90 10.14 20.39 -0.15
C TYR A 90 8.95 19.90 -0.97
N PRO A 91 8.94 20.15 -2.31
CA PRO A 91 8.08 19.42 -3.21
C PRO A 91 8.33 17.91 -3.05
N THR A 92 7.29 17.09 -3.01
CA THR A 92 7.43 15.65 -2.81
C THR A 92 8.22 14.97 -3.91
N GLN A 93 8.19 15.52 -5.11
CA GLN A 93 8.98 15.09 -6.27
C GLN A 93 10.50 15.27 -6.09
N ASP A 94 10.95 16.09 -5.14
CA ASP A 94 12.36 16.26 -4.79
C ASP A 94 12.86 15.21 -3.79
N ILE A 95 11.96 14.37 -3.29
CA ILE A 95 12.26 13.35 -2.29
C ILE A 95 12.39 12.01 -2.97
N LEU A 96 13.51 11.33 -2.69
CA LEU A 96 13.81 10.00 -3.21
C LEU A 96 13.57 8.95 -2.12
N MET A 97 12.72 7.98 -2.41
CA MET A 97 12.44 6.87 -1.50
C MET A 97 12.95 5.54 -2.05
N GLY A 98 13.68 4.81 -1.23
CA GLY A 98 14.05 3.42 -1.46
C GLY A 98 13.32 2.50 -0.48
N VAL A 99 13.18 1.23 -0.84
CA VAL A 99 12.46 0.23 -0.03
C VAL A 99 13.33 -1.02 0.16
N ILE A 100 13.45 -1.48 1.41
CA ILE A 100 14.00 -2.80 1.76
C ILE A 100 12.86 -3.63 2.34
N PRO A 101 12.29 -4.57 1.57
CA PRO A 101 11.06 -5.27 1.95
C PRO A 101 11.34 -6.38 2.98
N VAL A 102 10.81 -6.22 4.18
CA VAL A 102 10.86 -7.23 5.27
C VAL A 102 9.46 -7.72 5.64
N GLY A 103 8.41 -7.18 5.01
CA GLY A 103 7.02 -7.51 5.27
C GLY A 103 6.60 -8.91 4.78
N THR A 104 5.37 -9.30 5.11
CA THR A 104 4.76 -10.58 4.69
C THR A 104 4.12 -10.49 3.30
N GLY A 105 3.41 -9.40 2.99
CA GLY A 105 2.74 -9.15 1.69
C GLY A 105 3.74 -8.68 0.66
N ASN A 106 4.30 -7.52 0.90
CA ASN A 106 5.25 -6.84 0.03
C ASN A 106 4.72 -6.75 -1.41
N ASP A 107 3.50 -6.28 -1.56
CA ASP A 107 2.78 -6.30 -2.84
C ASP A 107 3.34 -5.25 -3.82
N TRP A 108 3.62 -4.03 -3.33
CA TRP A 108 4.19 -2.97 -4.16
C TRP A 108 5.48 -3.39 -4.89
N ARG A 109 6.41 -4.07 -4.19
CA ARG A 109 7.68 -4.51 -4.77
C ARG A 109 7.52 -5.43 -5.98
N ARG A 110 6.41 -6.19 -6.05
CA ARG A 110 6.13 -7.16 -7.12
C ARG A 110 5.93 -6.47 -8.46
N THR A 111 5.34 -5.28 -8.46
CA THR A 111 5.15 -4.44 -9.66
C THR A 111 6.50 -4.11 -10.32
N PHE A 112 7.55 -3.94 -9.53
CA PHE A 112 8.89 -3.57 -10.01
C PHE A 112 9.91 -4.72 -9.93
N ASN A 113 9.48 -5.94 -9.61
CA ASN A 113 10.36 -7.12 -9.45
C ASN A 113 11.51 -6.89 -8.46
N ILE A 114 11.29 -6.08 -7.41
CA ILE A 114 12.28 -5.88 -6.35
C ILE A 114 12.45 -7.20 -5.58
N PRO A 115 13.66 -7.76 -5.46
CA PRO A 115 13.90 -9.03 -4.80
C PRO A 115 13.61 -8.99 -3.29
N LEU A 116 13.61 -10.13 -2.62
CA LEU A 116 13.58 -10.24 -1.15
C LEU A 116 14.97 -10.37 -0.53
N ASP A 117 15.98 -10.52 -1.35
CA ASP A 117 17.39 -10.59 -0.93
C ASP A 117 17.88 -9.20 -0.49
N TYR A 118 18.41 -9.09 0.73
CA TYR A 118 18.80 -7.80 1.29
C TYR A 118 20.02 -7.21 0.58
N GLN A 119 20.97 -8.03 0.14
CA GLN A 119 22.15 -7.56 -0.58
C GLN A 119 21.74 -6.94 -1.93
N GLU A 120 20.84 -7.58 -2.65
CA GLU A 120 20.31 -7.04 -3.90
C GLU A 120 19.51 -5.74 -3.66
N ASN A 121 18.73 -5.67 -2.57
CA ASN A 121 18.01 -4.43 -2.23
C ASN A 121 18.97 -3.27 -1.93
N VAL A 122 20.04 -3.52 -1.18
CA VAL A 122 21.05 -2.48 -0.89
C VAL A 122 21.76 -2.03 -2.18
N LYS A 123 22.02 -2.94 -3.12
CA LYS A 123 22.55 -2.57 -4.45
C LYS A 123 21.55 -1.69 -5.23
N ILE A 124 20.24 -1.94 -5.12
CA ILE A 124 19.21 -1.07 -5.73
C ILE A 124 19.24 0.32 -5.07
N ILE A 125 19.39 0.39 -3.73
CA ILE A 125 19.53 1.68 -3.04
C ILE A 125 20.74 2.46 -3.57
N LYS A 126 21.86 1.79 -3.82
CA LYS A 126 23.09 2.44 -4.30
C LYS A 126 23.07 2.79 -5.78
N ASN A 127 22.57 1.88 -6.62
CA ASN A 127 22.79 1.90 -8.06
C ASN A 127 21.51 1.84 -8.91
N GLY A 128 20.34 1.76 -8.28
CA GLY A 128 19.05 1.71 -8.95
C GLY A 128 18.77 2.98 -9.78
N LYS A 129 17.69 2.95 -10.54
CA LYS A 129 17.19 4.13 -11.26
C LYS A 129 16.06 4.79 -10.47
N SER A 130 16.04 6.12 -10.54
CA SER A 130 14.88 6.88 -10.06
C SER A 130 13.71 6.74 -11.04
N PHE A 131 12.52 6.57 -10.48
CA PHE A 131 11.26 6.44 -11.19
C PHE A 131 10.23 7.39 -10.57
N LEU A 132 9.65 8.28 -11.37
CA LEU A 132 8.58 9.16 -10.90
C LEU A 132 7.28 8.36 -10.81
N HIS A 133 6.82 8.15 -9.58
CA HIS A 133 5.68 7.31 -9.22
C HIS A 133 4.45 8.16 -8.93
N ASP A 134 3.30 7.71 -9.39
CA ASP A 134 2.01 8.30 -9.04
C ASP A 134 1.60 7.90 -7.62
N ILE A 135 0.84 8.75 -6.94
CA ILE A 135 0.35 8.49 -5.59
C ILE A 135 -1.17 8.64 -5.57
N GLY A 136 -1.83 7.67 -4.99
CA GLY A 136 -3.26 7.77 -4.69
C GLY A 136 -3.48 8.58 -3.40
N LYS A 137 -4.40 9.54 -3.47
CA LYS A 137 -4.94 10.21 -2.29
C LYS A 137 -6.39 9.77 -2.11
N VAL A 138 -6.78 9.38 -0.90
CA VAL A 138 -8.17 9.13 -0.55
C VAL A 138 -8.60 10.07 0.57
N THR A 139 -9.73 10.71 0.36
CA THR A 139 -10.46 11.46 1.39
C THR A 139 -11.59 10.58 1.90
N TYR A 140 -11.66 10.45 3.22
CA TYR A 140 -12.70 9.73 3.95
C TYR A 140 -13.17 10.55 5.15
N TYR A 141 -14.27 10.17 5.77
CA TYR A 141 -14.90 11.00 6.79
C TYR A 141 -14.92 10.27 8.13
N ASN A 142 -14.42 10.95 9.16
CA ASN A 142 -14.50 10.48 10.54
C ASN A 142 -15.36 11.46 11.35
N ASP A 143 -16.50 11.00 11.83
CA ASP A 143 -17.49 11.85 12.54
C ASP A 143 -17.88 13.12 11.78
N GLY A 144 -17.88 13.06 10.44
CA GLY A 144 -18.18 14.18 9.56
C GLY A 144 -16.99 15.02 9.13
N ASP A 145 -15.83 14.88 9.79
CA ASP A 145 -14.61 15.59 9.45
C ASP A 145 -13.82 14.88 8.35
N PRO A 146 -13.41 15.58 7.27
CA PRO A 146 -12.61 14.99 6.21
C PRO A 146 -11.21 14.66 6.70
N GLN A 147 -10.76 13.46 6.39
CA GLN A 147 -9.41 12.97 6.64
C GLN A 147 -8.78 12.55 5.32
N GLU A 148 -7.48 12.69 5.20
CA GLU A 148 -6.74 12.30 4.00
C GLU A 148 -5.74 11.18 4.30
N ARG A 149 -5.63 10.24 3.36
CA ARG A 149 -4.61 9.20 3.37
C ARG A 149 -3.99 9.08 1.98
N PHE A 150 -2.66 9.01 1.94
CA PHE A 150 -1.91 8.74 0.71
C PHE A 150 -1.53 7.26 0.66
N PHE A 151 -1.56 6.68 -0.54
CA PHE A 151 -1.17 5.29 -0.74
C PHE A 151 -0.35 5.11 -2.02
N LEU A 152 0.62 4.19 -1.93
CA LEU A 152 1.61 3.93 -2.96
C LEU A 152 1.14 2.86 -3.96
N ASN A 153 0.36 1.91 -3.50
CA ASN A 153 0.02 0.70 -4.23
C ASN A 153 -1.49 0.56 -4.47
N ALA A 154 -2.25 0.27 -3.43
CA ALA A 154 -3.67 -0.03 -3.56
C ALA A 154 -4.48 0.27 -2.31
N ALA A 155 -5.78 0.51 -2.54
CA ALA A 155 -6.82 0.52 -1.54
C ALA A 155 -7.91 -0.51 -1.91
N GLY A 156 -8.54 -1.11 -0.91
CA GLY A 156 -9.57 -2.13 -1.11
C GLY A 156 -10.75 -1.94 -0.16
N THR A 157 -11.92 -2.38 -0.59
CA THR A 157 -13.11 -2.36 0.24
C THR A 157 -13.95 -3.62 0.04
N GLY A 158 -14.88 -3.85 0.95
CA GLY A 158 -15.67 -5.06 0.91
C GLY A 158 -15.00 -6.23 1.62
N LEU A 159 -14.87 -7.37 0.93
CA LEU A 159 -14.19 -8.55 1.47
C LEU A 159 -12.73 -8.26 1.84
N ASP A 160 -12.05 -7.42 1.07
CA ASP A 160 -10.63 -7.06 1.26
C ASP A 160 -10.41 -6.45 2.64
N GLU A 161 -11.23 -5.49 3.03
CA GLU A 161 -11.17 -4.88 4.36
C GLU A 161 -11.44 -5.90 5.48
N MET A 162 -12.48 -6.74 5.33
CA MET A 162 -12.81 -7.75 6.33
C MET A 162 -11.66 -8.75 6.56
N VAL A 163 -10.98 -9.17 5.48
CA VAL A 163 -9.80 -10.05 5.54
C VAL A 163 -8.65 -9.33 6.21
N CYS A 164 -8.38 -8.07 5.85
CA CYS A 164 -7.35 -7.24 6.45
C CYS A 164 -7.58 -7.07 7.95
N GLY A 165 -8.74 -6.64 8.37
CA GLY A 165 -9.09 -6.43 9.78
C GLY A 165 -8.97 -7.72 10.64
N ARG A 166 -9.39 -8.87 10.11
CA ARG A 166 -9.20 -10.16 10.78
C ARG A 166 -7.74 -10.58 10.87
N THR A 167 -6.99 -10.40 9.79
CA THR A 167 -5.57 -10.75 9.72
C THR A 167 -4.75 -9.91 10.69
N ASN A 168 -5.04 -8.62 10.79
CA ASN A 168 -4.39 -7.71 11.74
C ASN A 168 -4.66 -8.12 13.19
N LYS A 169 -5.91 -8.50 13.53
CA LYS A 169 -6.25 -9.04 14.86
C LYS A 169 -5.53 -10.35 15.15
N MET A 170 -5.28 -11.20 14.15
CA MET A 170 -4.52 -12.45 14.30
C MET A 170 -3.03 -12.18 14.50
N LYS A 171 -2.45 -11.26 13.73
CA LYS A 171 -1.05 -10.83 13.88
C LYS A 171 -0.78 -10.23 15.27
N ALA A 172 -1.67 -9.38 15.76
CA ALA A 172 -1.59 -8.81 17.09
C ALA A 172 -1.58 -9.88 18.23
N LYS A 173 -2.14 -11.07 17.96
CA LYS A 173 -2.10 -12.24 18.88
C LYS A 173 -0.94 -13.20 18.60
N GLY A 174 0.06 -12.80 17.80
CA GLY A 174 1.19 -13.66 17.40
C GLY A 174 0.82 -14.82 16.47
N LYS A 175 -0.36 -14.77 15.84
CA LYS A 175 -0.91 -15.86 15.02
C LYS A 175 -0.90 -15.42 13.54
N GLY A 176 0.20 -15.59 12.84
CA GLY A 176 0.34 -15.31 11.40
C GLY A 176 0.61 -16.56 10.57
N GLY A 177 0.76 -16.38 9.24
CA GLY A 177 1.19 -17.39 8.28
C GLY A 177 0.23 -17.59 7.10
N PRO A 178 0.72 -18.09 5.94
CA PRO A 178 -0.04 -18.18 4.69
C PRO A 178 -1.32 -19.04 4.82
N ILE A 179 -1.23 -20.18 5.49
CA ILE A 179 -2.37 -21.10 5.68
C ILE A 179 -3.48 -20.44 6.50
N ARG A 180 -3.11 -19.71 7.57
CA ARG A 180 -4.08 -19.00 8.40
C ARG A 180 -4.72 -17.83 7.67
N TYR A 181 -3.95 -17.15 6.83
CA TYR A 181 -4.47 -16.12 5.95
C TYR A 181 -5.52 -16.72 5.00
N MET A 182 -5.21 -17.82 4.33
CA MET A 182 -6.13 -18.51 3.42
C MET A 182 -7.41 -18.97 4.12
N LEU A 183 -7.30 -19.59 5.32
CA LEU A 183 -8.45 -20.00 6.10
C LEU A 183 -9.30 -18.80 6.59
N SER A 184 -8.65 -17.69 6.93
CA SER A 184 -9.33 -16.44 7.28
C SER A 184 -10.10 -15.88 6.10
N THR A 185 -9.49 -15.85 4.92
CA THR A 185 -10.13 -15.40 3.68
C THR A 185 -11.33 -16.25 3.30
N ALA A 186 -11.18 -17.59 3.36
CA ALA A 186 -12.30 -18.51 3.11
C ALA A 186 -13.47 -18.31 4.10
N ASN A 187 -13.17 -18.12 5.38
CA ASN A 187 -14.19 -17.85 6.40
C ASN A 187 -14.83 -16.47 6.19
N CYS A 188 -14.08 -15.46 5.80
CA CYS A 188 -14.62 -14.14 5.45
C CYS A 188 -15.57 -14.26 4.28
N LEU A 189 -15.17 -14.95 3.21
CA LEU A 189 -15.98 -15.13 2.01
C LEU A 189 -17.34 -15.81 2.29
N LEU A 190 -17.33 -16.84 3.15
CA LEU A 190 -18.57 -17.55 3.52
C LEU A 190 -19.55 -16.68 4.33
N ASN A 191 -19.05 -15.71 5.09
CA ASN A 191 -19.84 -14.90 6.01
C ASN A 191 -20.02 -13.45 5.53
N TYR A 192 -19.37 -13.05 4.45
CA TYR A 192 -19.49 -11.69 3.94
C TYR A 192 -20.86 -11.45 3.31
N LYS A 193 -21.48 -10.35 3.67
CA LYS A 193 -22.70 -9.87 3.04
C LYS A 193 -22.32 -8.76 2.07
N CYS A 194 -22.61 -8.97 0.80
CA CYS A 194 -22.40 -7.95 -0.23
C CYS A 194 -23.08 -6.65 0.16
N VAL A 195 -22.46 -5.54 -0.20
CA VAL A 195 -22.94 -4.20 0.07
C VAL A 195 -23.22 -3.52 -1.27
N HIS A 196 -24.40 -2.88 -1.38
CA HIS A 196 -24.73 -2.08 -2.54
C HIS A 196 -23.91 -0.80 -2.54
N ILE A 197 -23.29 -0.48 -3.66
CA ILE A 197 -22.50 0.73 -3.84
C ILE A 197 -22.87 1.45 -5.14
N GLN A 198 -22.60 2.74 -5.14
CA GLN A 198 -22.45 3.53 -6.36
C GLN A 198 -20.98 3.87 -6.55
N LEU A 199 -20.45 3.62 -7.75
CA LEU A 199 -19.11 3.96 -8.17
C LEU A 199 -19.18 5.01 -9.29
N GLU A 200 -18.61 6.17 -9.01
CA GLU A 200 -18.39 7.22 -10.01
C GLU A 200 -16.91 7.25 -10.39
N VAL A 201 -16.64 7.36 -11.69
CA VAL A 201 -15.31 7.51 -12.26
C VAL A 201 -15.31 8.73 -13.16
N ASP A 202 -14.44 9.70 -12.88
CA ASP A 202 -14.33 10.97 -13.61
C ASP A 202 -15.71 11.64 -13.80
N ASP A 203 -16.42 11.78 -12.67
CA ASP A 203 -17.76 12.41 -12.56
C ASP A 203 -18.88 11.65 -13.32
N ARG A 204 -18.70 10.38 -13.64
CA ARG A 204 -19.71 9.53 -14.28
C ARG A 204 -20.03 8.32 -13.43
N LEU A 205 -21.31 8.05 -13.19
CA LEU A 205 -21.76 6.81 -12.56
C LEU A 205 -21.50 5.64 -13.55
N VAL A 206 -20.62 4.73 -13.16
CA VAL A 206 -20.22 3.58 -14.00
C VAL A 206 -20.68 2.24 -13.42
N PHE A 207 -21.05 2.21 -12.14
CA PHE A 207 -21.51 1.00 -11.47
C PHE A 207 -22.50 1.35 -10.35
N ASP A 208 -23.59 0.58 -10.24
CA ASP A 208 -24.64 0.73 -9.24
C ASP A 208 -25.25 -0.65 -8.93
N ASP A 209 -24.61 -1.42 -8.02
CA ASP A 209 -25.00 -2.80 -7.70
C ASP A 209 -24.29 -3.27 -6.40
N GLU A 210 -24.58 -4.50 -5.97
CA GLU A 210 -23.90 -5.17 -4.85
C GLU A 210 -22.48 -5.65 -5.22
N ILE A 211 -21.52 -5.35 -4.33
CA ILE A 211 -20.15 -5.83 -4.46
C ILE A 211 -19.79 -6.87 -3.40
N LEU A 212 -18.95 -7.82 -3.79
CA LEU A 212 -18.16 -8.67 -2.90
C LEU A 212 -16.86 -7.94 -2.50
N SER A 213 -16.16 -7.36 -3.48
CA SER A 213 -14.88 -6.67 -3.31
C SER A 213 -14.71 -5.59 -4.38
N LEU A 214 -14.03 -4.51 -4.03
CA LEU A 214 -13.58 -3.48 -4.95
C LEU A 214 -12.17 -3.06 -4.56
N SER A 215 -11.26 -3.07 -5.53
CA SER A 215 -9.88 -2.60 -5.38
C SER A 215 -9.62 -1.41 -6.30
N VAL A 216 -8.94 -0.39 -5.79
CA VAL A 216 -8.49 0.82 -6.50
C VAL A 216 -6.99 0.92 -6.31
N GLY A 217 -6.21 1.04 -7.38
CA GLY A 217 -4.76 1.15 -7.23
C GLY A 217 -4.04 1.64 -8.49
N ASN A 218 -2.77 1.93 -8.31
CA ASN A 218 -1.80 2.20 -9.36
C ASN A 218 -0.67 1.16 -9.38
N GLY A 219 -0.70 0.18 -8.46
CA GLY A 219 0.11 -1.04 -8.50
C GLY A 219 -0.73 -2.26 -8.85
N LYS A 220 -0.07 -3.29 -9.37
CA LYS A 220 -0.76 -4.49 -9.92
C LYS A 220 -1.31 -5.43 -8.85
N TYR A 221 -0.69 -5.47 -7.68
CA TYR A 221 -0.90 -6.52 -6.69
C TYR A 221 -1.52 -5.98 -5.41
N ASN A 222 -2.43 -6.76 -4.84
CA ASN A 222 -3.02 -6.51 -3.52
C ASN A 222 -3.26 -7.85 -2.81
N GLY A 223 -3.36 -7.84 -1.48
CA GLY A 223 -3.75 -9.00 -0.69
C GLY A 223 -2.74 -10.15 -0.68
N GLY A 224 -1.42 -9.86 -0.79
CA GLY A 224 -0.36 -10.87 -0.70
C GLY A 224 -0.04 -11.57 -2.02
N GLY A 225 -0.04 -10.83 -3.11
CA GLY A 225 0.36 -11.27 -4.45
C GLY A 225 -0.79 -11.57 -5.39
N MET A 226 -2.03 -11.31 -5.02
CA MET A 226 -3.14 -11.36 -5.98
C MET A 226 -3.02 -10.19 -6.96
N MET A 227 -3.09 -10.45 -8.26
CA MET A 227 -2.95 -9.46 -9.32
C MET A 227 -4.30 -8.81 -9.61
N MET A 228 -4.77 -8.02 -8.64
CA MET A 228 -6.12 -7.43 -8.67
C MET A 228 -6.27 -6.35 -9.74
N MET A 229 -5.24 -5.56 -10.02
CA MET A 229 -5.20 -4.52 -11.04
C MET A 229 -4.13 -4.87 -12.07
N ARG A 230 -4.34 -5.94 -12.87
CA ARG A 230 -3.35 -6.52 -13.79
C ARG A 230 -2.70 -5.50 -14.72
N ASP A 231 -3.47 -4.56 -15.22
CA ASP A 231 -3.05 -3.63 -16.26
C ASP A 231 -2.55 -2.28 -15.68
N ALA A 232 -2.47 -2.15 -14.36
CA ALA A 232 -2.02 -0.95 -13.68
C ALA A 232 -0.58 -0.55 -14.07
N VAL A 233 -0.41 0.75 -14.31
CA VAL A 233 0.86 1.38 -14.68
C VAL A 233 1.15 2.52 -13.69
N PRO A 234 2.21 2.44 -12.86
CA PRO A 234 2.40 3.33 -11.73
C PRO A 234 2.81 4.78 -12.04
N ASP A 235 2.86 5.19 -13.32
CA ASP A 235 3.30 6.54 -13.75
C ASP A 235 2.47 7.12 -14.90
N ASP A 236 1.29 6.59 -15.16
CA ASP A 236 0.44 7.03 -16.30
C ASP A 236 -0.69 7.98 -15.89
N GLY A 237 -0.79 8.30 -14.60
CA GLY A 237 -1.73 9.27 -14.06
C GLY A 237 -3.16 8.74 -13.91
N PHE A 238 -3.36 7.40 -13.85
CA PHE A 238 -4.67 6.78 -13.69
C PHE A 238 -4.68 5.74 -12.57
N PHE A 239 -5.84 5.59 -11.95
CA PHE A 239 -6.17 4.40 -11.17
C PHE A 239 -6.72 3.31 -12.07
N ASP A 240 -6.35 2.08 -11.79
CA ASP A 240 -7.06 0.89 -12.24
C ASP A 240 -7.99 0.41 -11.12
N ILE A 241 -9.22 0.05 -11.50
CA ILE A 241 -10.29 -0.31 -10.58
C ILE A 241 -10.80 -1.68 -10.96
N THR A 242 -10.84 -2.60 -10.01
CA THR A 242 -11.46 -3.92 -10.18
C THR A 242 -12.63 -4.05 -9.24
N VAL A 243 -13.81 -4.31 -9.79
CA VAL A 243 -15.05 -4.56 -9.06
C VAL A 243 -15.42 -6.03 -9.21
N ILE A 244 -15.60 -6.73 -8.12
CA ILE A 244 -16.08 -8.11 -8.07
C ILE A 244 -17.48 -8.08 -7.45
N ARG A 245 -18.49 -8.41 -8.25
CA ARG A 245 -19.86 -8.62 -7.77
C ARG A 245 -19.96 -9.92 -6.98
N LYS A 246 -21.13 -10.23 -6.48
CA LYS A 246 -21.37 -11.47 -5.73
C LYS A 246 -21.02 -12.70 -6.55
N VAL A 247 -20.01 -13.44 -6.12
CA VAL A 247 -19.56 -14.70 -6.70
C VAL A 247 -19.87 -15.87 -5.75
N GLY A 248 -20.38 -16.98 -6.28
CA GLY A 248 -20.60 -18.17 -5.49
C GLY A 248 -19.28 -18.76 -4.96
N PHE A 249 -19.30 -19.28 -3.72
CA PHE A 249 -18.11 -19.83 -3.06
C PHE A 249 -17.32 -20.84 -3.91
N LEU A 250 -18.00 -21.80 -4.54
CA LEU A 250 -17.35 -22.81 -5.40
C LEU A 250 -16.66 -22.17 -6.61
N LYS A 251 -17.32 -21.19 -7.26
CA LYS A 251 -16.74 -20.45 -8.40
C LYS A 251 -15.52 -19.66 -7.98
N PHE A 252 -15.57 -19.01 -6.81
CA PHE A 252 -14.42 -18.29 -6.25
C PHE A 252 -13.23 -19.22 -5.97
N VAL A 253 -13.46 -20.35 -5.28
CA VAL A 253 -12.40 -21.32 -4.96
C VAL A 253 -11.78 -21.91 -6.23
N ALA A 254 -12.61 -22.25 -7.22
CA ALA A 254 -12.12 -22.77 -8.50
C ALA A 254 -11.25 -21.75 -9.28
N ASN A 255 -11.40 -20.47 -9.00
CA ASN A 255 -10.66 -19.39 -9.66
C ASN A 255 -9.55 -18.77 -8.80
N ILE A 256 -9.22 -19.32 -7.66
CA ILE A 256 -8.24 -18.73 -6.73
C ILE A 256 -6.86 -18.56 -7.41
N ASN A 257 -6.42 -19.50 -8.21
CA ASN A 257 -5.15 -19.40 -8.95
C ASN A 257 -5.19 -18.31 -10.02
N ASN A 258 -6.38 -18.02 -10.57
CA ASN A 258 -6.57 -16.97 -11.55
C ASN A 258 -6.44 -15.57 -10.94
N LEU A 259 -6.66 -15.41 -9.62
CA LEU A 259 -6.39 -14.17 -8.90
C LEU A 259 -4.90 -13.82 -8.87
N TYR A 260 -4.02 -14.83 -8.77
CA TYR A 260 -2.57 -14.61 -8.70
C TYR A 260 -1.92 -14.31 -10.06
N ASN A 261 -2.52 -14.71 -11.17
CA ASN A 261 -2.03 -14.43 -12.52
C ASN A 261 -2.86 -13.39 -13.29
N GLY A 262 -3.87 -12.81 -12.65
CA GLY A 262 -4.73 -11.76 -13.21
C GLY A 262 -5.75 -12.25 -14.26
N SER A 263 -5.79 -13.55 -14.60
CA SER A 263 -6.70 -14.07 -15.63
C SER A 263 -8.16 -14.18 -15.15
N PHE A 264 -8.44 -13.93 -13.87
CA PHE A 264 -9.79 -13.92 -13.34
C PHE A 264 -10.66 -12.83 -13.98
N ILE A 265 -10.04 -11.75 -14.46
CA ILE A 265 -10.71 -10.62 -15.10
C ILE A 265 -11.50 -11.06 -16.33
N GLU A 266 -10.97 -11.98 -17.15
CA GLU A 266 -11.65 -12.50 -18.32
C GLU A 266 -12.50 -13.74 -18.02
N LYS A 267 -12.21 -14.47 -16.94
CA LYS A 267 -12.82 -15.77 -16.65
C LYS A 267 -14.07 -15.71 -15.78
N ILE A 268 -14.25 -14.60 -15.05
CA ILE A 268 -15.35 -14.43 -14.11
C ILE A 268 -16.23 -13.28 -14.59
N GLU A 269 -17.46 -13.59 -15.05
CA GLU A 269 -18.44 -12.60 -15.56
C GLU A 269 -18.80 -11.52 -14.55
N GLU A 270 -18.70 -11.83 -13.26
CA GLU A 270 -19.00 -10.92 -12.15
C GLU A 270 -17.89 -9.88 -11.93
N VAL A 271 -16.79 -9.96 -12.68
CA VAL A 271 -15.69 -8.99 -12.60
C VAL A 271 -15.87 -7.91 -13.66
N SER A 272 -15.70 -6.66 -13.23
CA SER A 272 -15.67 -5.51 -14.11
C SER A 272 -14.46 -4.65 -13.77
N THR A 273 -13.85 -4.03 -14.78
CA THR A 273 -12.71 -3.15 -14.61
C THR A 273 -13.04 -1.76 -15.15
N TYR A 274 -12.52 -0.75 -14.45
CA TYR A 274 -12.65 0.65 -14.83
C TYR A 274 -11.31 1.34 -14.68
N ARG A 275 -11.19 2.54 -15.26
CA ARG A 275 -9.98 3.34 -15.18
C ARG A 275 -10.32 4.81 -15.16
N GLY A 276 -9.70 5.58 -14.26
CA GLY A 276 -9.95 7.01 -14.12
C GLY A 276 -9.00 7.70 -13.16
N LYS A 277 -9.15 9.02 -13.04
CA LYS A 277 -8.30 9.88 -12.19
C LYS A 277 -8.97 10.28 -10.90
N LYS A 278 -10.28 10.41 -10.93
CA LYS A 278 -11.13 10.72 -9.78
C LYS A 278 -12.14 9.61 -9.61
N ILE A 279 -12.25 9.11 -8.39
CA ILE A 279 -13.16 8.00 -8.09
C ILE A 279 -13.93 8.36 -6.84
N ARG A 280 -15.24 8.15 -6.88
CA ARG A 280 -16.11 8.29 -5.73
C ARG A 280 -16.85 6.99 -5.47
N ILE A 281 -16.81 6.52 -4.23
CA ILE A 281 -17.49 5.29 -3.79
C ILE A 281 -18.45 5.64 -2.66
N ILE A 282 -19.72 5.32 -2.84
CA ILE A 282 -20.79 5.55 -1.86
C ILE A 282 -21.47 4.22 -1.56
N SER A 283 -21.59 3.82 -0.30
CA SER A 283 -22.40 2.65 0.08
C SER A 283 -23.87 3.01 0.28
N ILE A 284 -24.76 2.09 -0.04
CA ILE A 284 -26.21 2.20 0.16
C ILE A 284 -26.68 1.05 1.07
N PRO A 285 -27.20 1.35 2.29
CA PRO A 285 -27.24 2.68 2.92
C PRO A 285 -25.84 3.20 3.28
N ALA A 286 -25.73 4.52 3.40
CA ALA A 286 -24.50 5.19 3.74
C ALA A 286 -23.81 4.61 4.99
N HIS A 287 -22.47 4.70 5.07
CA HIS A 287 -21.64 4.31 6.20
C HIS A 287 -21.59 2.79 6.51
N LYS A 288 -21.88 1.92 5.55
CA LYS A 288 -21.77 0.46 5.72
C LYS A 288 -20.49 -0.17 5.16
N LEU A 289 -19.64 0.63 4.57
CA LEU A 289 -18.45 0.14 3.89
C LEU A 289 -17.20 0.74 4.52
N LEU A 290 -16.26 -0.08 4.93
CA LEU A 290 -14.95 0.33 5.41
C LEU A 290 -13.95 0.23 4.25
N LEU A 291 -12.89 1.02 4.33
CA LEU A 291 -11.78 1.01 3.37
C LEU A 291 -10.53 0.47 4.02
N GLU A 292 -9.76 -0.30 3.28
CA GLU A 292 -8.41 -0.70 3.63
C GLU A 292 -7.43 0.00 2.69
N THR A 293 -6.33 0.52 3.23
CA THR A 293 -5.18 1.01 2.46
C THR A 293 -3.91 0.39 3.01
N GLU A 294 -3.26 -0.46 2.20
CA GLU A 294 -1.94 -1.04 2.50
C GLU A 294 -1.82 -1.64 3.91
N GLY A 295 -2.88 -2.32 4.36
CA GLY A 295 -2.94 -3.02 5.64
C GLY A 295 -3.59 -2.26 6.79
N GLU A 296 -4.00 -1.00 6.59
CA GLU A 296 -4.73 -0.22 7.59
C GLU A 296 -6.21 -0.06 7.20
N THR A 297 -7.11 -0.30 8.16
CA THR A 297 -8.54 -0.06 7.98
C THR A 297 -8.87 1.40 8.31
N LEU A 298 -9.55 2.07 7.39
CA LEU A 298 -10.09 3.42 7.51
C LEU A 298 -11.60 3.39 7.78
N THR A 299 -12.15 4.54 8.15
CA THR A 299 -13.58 4.68 8.47
C THR A 299 -14.49 4.58 7.25
N ASN A 300 -15.79 4.74 7.47
CA ASN A 300 -16.86 4.44 6.53
C ASN A 300 -16.91 5.37 5.29
N SER A 301 -17.54 4.85 4.21
CA SER A 301 -17.87 5.64 3.02
C SER A 301 -18.71 6.91 3.34
N PRO A 302 -18.68 7.98 2.50
CA PRO A 302 -18.11 7.98 1.14
C PRO A 302 -16.57 8.03 1.12
N PHE A 303 -15.99 7.57 0.00
CA PHE A 303 -14.55 7.65 -0.28
C PHE A 303 -14.34 8.40 -1.58
N ASP A 304 -13.54 9.46 -1.53
CA ASP A 304 -13.16 10.25 -2.70
C ASP A 304 -11.68 10.04 -2.99
N PHE A 305 -11.35 9.48 -4.15
CA PHE A 305 -9.97 9.23 -4.57
C PHE A 305 -9.55 10.24 -5.64
N GLU A 306 -8.32 10.68 -5.54
CA GLU A 306 -7.67 11.57 -6.49
C GLU A 306 -6.28 11.06 -6.83
N MET A 307 -5.97 10.95 -8.13
CA MET A 307 -4.63 10.59 -8.59
C MET A 307 -3.72 11.81 -8.55
N MET A 308 -2.56 11.65 -7.93
CA MET A 308 -1.47 12.63 -7.92
C MET A 308 -0.36 12.10 -8.83
N PRO A 309 -0.29 12.55 -10.10
CA PRO A 309 0.63 11.98 -11.05
C PRO A 309 2.07 12.42 -10.76
N LYS A 310 3.02 11.47 -10.91
CA LYS A 310 4.46 11.69 -10.80
C LYS A 310 4.87 12.43 -9.52
N ALA A 311 4.26 12.04 -8.41
CA ALA A 311 4.26 12.80 -7.18
C ALA A 311 5.48 12.54 -6.27
N ILE A 312 6.24 11.45 -6.49
CA ILE A 312 7.42 11.09 -5.71
C ILE A 312 8.45 10.35 -6.56
N GLN A 313 9.72 10.43 -6.19
CA GLN A 313 10.76 9.59 -6.79
C GLN A 313 10.94 8.29 -5.99
N MET A 314 10.83 7.14 -6.66
CA MET A 314 11.07 5.82 -6.08
C MET A 314 12.32 5.18 -6.70
N LEU A 315 13.15 4.52 -5.89
CA LEU A 315 14.25 3.70 -6.41
C LEU A 315 13.72 2.32 -6.83
N ILE A 316 14.02 1.96 -8.07
CA ILE A 316 13.67 0.65 -8.63
C ILE A 316 14.89 0.02 -9.32
N PRO A 317 14.88 -1.29 -9.59
CA PRO A 317 15.93 -1.95 -10.38
C PRO A 317 16.12 -1.28 -11.74
N LYS A 318 17.36 -1.35 -12.26
CA LYS A 318 17.70 -0.87 -13.62
C LYS A 318 17.08 -1.74 -14.68
#